data_622be632e922bac16bb1aaf455236f09
#
_entry.id   622be632e922bac16bb1aaf455236f09
#
_cell.length_a   1.000
_cell.length_b   1.000
_cell.length_c   1.000
_cell.angle_alpha   90.00
_cell.angle_beta   90.00
_cell.angle_gamma   90.00
#
_symmetry.space_group_name_H-M   'P 1'
#
loop_
_entity.id
_entity.type
_entity.pdbx_description
1 polymer ?
#
loop_
_entity_poly.entity_id
_entity_poly.type
_entity_poly.pdbx_seq_one_letter_code
_entity_poly.pdbx_strand_id
1 'polypeptide(L)'
;MVVPKLWTETIDAHRAAVRDAAMDAMAALVAEHGLVALTMSQIAEQAGIGRATLYKYFPDAQAVLTAWHERQITAHLDQLTAAAVDPAAPAIARLEAVLHTYARIQHYSAPRHGGELASLLHRGEHVDRAQQRLRDFIQGLLVEAAKDGDLRDDVATDELASYCLHALTAAGSMTTPDAVHRLVAVTLAGLSAPRR
;
A
#
# COMPACT_ATOMS: atom_id res chain seq x y z
N MET A 1 1.86 43.10 3.62
CA MET A 1 1.70 42.66 5.02
C MET A 1 2.12 41.20 5.08
N VAL A 2 3.32 40.94 5.62
CA VAL A 2 3.88 39.56 5.66
C VAL A 2 3.26 38.86 6.88
N VAL A 3 2.49 37.81 6.65
CA VAL A 3 1.95 36.95 7.73
C VAL A 3 3.13 36.25 8.41
N PRO A 4 3.29 36.32 9.74
CA PRO A 4 4.41 35.69 10.42
C PRO A 4 4.42 34.16 10.17
N LYS A 5 5.60 33.60 9.90
CA LYS A 5 5.85 32.17 9.58
C LYS A 5 5.22 31.19 10.60
N LEU A 6 5.21 31.56 11.89
CA LEU A 6 4.60 30.83 13.00
C LEU A 6 3.06 30.63 12.84
N TRP A 7 2.35 31.58 12.24
CA TRP A 7 0.89 31.48 12.03
C TRP A 7 0.56 30.52 10.89
N THR A 8 1.39 30.52 9.85
CA THR A 8 1.23 29.61 8.71
C THR A 8 1.45 28.16 9.15
N GLU A 9 2.49 27.89 9.94
CA GLU A 9 2.80 26.56 10.49
C GLU A 9 1.67 26.03 11.38
N THR A 10 1.06 26.91 12.21
CA THR A 10 -0.08 26.51 13.07
C THR A 10 -1.36 26.21 12.27
N ILE A 11 -1.62 26.98 11.20
CA ILE A 11 -2.77 26.75 10.32
C ILE A 11 -2.60 25.45 9.54
N ASP A 12 -1.41 25.20 9.01
CA ASP A 12 -1.13 23.97 8.23
C ASP A 12 -1.15 22.74 9.14
N ALA A 13 -0.62 22.82 10.36
CA ALA A 13 -0.71 21.77 11.35
C ALA A 13 -2.18 21.46 11.74
N HIS A 14 -3.00 22.50 11.92
CA HIS A 14 -4.43 22.31 12.18
C HIS A 14 -5.16 21.67 10.99
N ARG A 15 -4.84 22.10 9.76
CA ARG A 15 -5.39 21.47 8.54
C ARG A 15 -5.04 20.01 8.43
N ALA A 16 -3.76 19.66 8.66
CA ALA A 16 -3.30 18.28 8.68
C ALA A 16 -4.07 17.47 9.73
N ALA A 17 -4.17 17.96 10.97
CA ALA A 17 -4.88 17.29 12.06
C ALA A 17 -6.36 17.01 11.75
N VAL A 18 -7.07 17.97 11.12
CA VAL A 18 -8.47 17.76 10.71
C VAL A 18 -8.58 16.71 9.60
N ARG A 19 -7.68 16.74 8.63
CA ARG A 19 -7.65 15.74 7.55
C ARG A 19 -7.34 14.35 8.09
N ASP A 20 -6.38 14.23 9.00
CA ASP A 20 -6.00 12.98 9.63
C ASP A 20 -7.15 12.42 10.47
N ALA A 21 -7.81 13.24 11.29
CA ALA A 21 -8.98 12.82 12.06
C ALA A 21 -10.13 12.30 11.16
N ALA A 22 -10.36 12.94 10.01
CA ALA A 22 -11.37 12.47 9.05
C ALA A 22 -10.99 11.13 8.42
N MET A 23 -9.71 10.93 8.07
CA MET A 23 -9.21 9.67 7.51
C MET A 23 -9.19 8.55 8.54
N ASP A 24 -8.89 8.84 9.81
CA ASP A 24 -8.96 7.87 10.91
C ASP A 24 -10.39 7.44 11.21
N ALA A 25 -11.34 8.40 11.18
CA ALA A 25 -12.76 8.10 11.28
C ALA A 25 -13.24 7.22 10.13
N MET A 26 -12.80 7.50 8.89
CA MET A 26 -13.08 6.66 7.73
C MET A 26 -12.55 5.24 7.94
N ALA A 27 -11.30 5.09 8.43
CA ALA A 27 -10.71 3.78 8.71
C ALA A 27 -11.53 2.98 9.73
N ALA A 28 -11.97 3.62 10.83
CA ALA A 28 -12.79 2.99 11.85
C ALA A 28 -14.15 2.54 11.30
N LEU A 29 -14.82 3.41 10.54
CA LEU A 29 -16.12 3.10 9.93
C LEU A 29 -16.02 1.97 8.89
N VAL A 30 -14.95 1.95 8.09
CA VAL A 30 -14.69 0.86 7.14
C VAL A 30 -14.41 -0.45 7.86
N ALA A 31 -13.69 -0.43 8.97
CA ALA A 31 -13.40 -1.62 9.76
C ALA A 31 -14.68 -2.19 10.43
N GLU A 32 -15.59 -1.34 10.88
CA GLU A 32 -16.81 -1.73 11.56
C GLU A 32 -17.93 -2.14 10.59
N HIS A 33 -18.13 -1.38 9.53
CA HIS A 33 -19.28 -1.53 8.63
C HIS A 33 -18.91 -2.03 7.24
N GLY A 34 -17.62 -2.21 6.95
CA GLY A 34 -17.12 -2.48 5.61
C GLY A 34 -17.20 -1.25 4.70
N LEU A 35 -16.95 -1.48 3.40
CA LEU A 35 -17.06 -0.43 2.36
C LEU A 35 -18.53 -0.24 1.93
N VAL A 36 -19.41 0.04 2.87
CA VAL A 36 -20.82 0.40 2.61
C VAL A 36 -20.90 1.92 2.41
N ALA A 37 -22.00 2.42 1.86
CA ALA A 37 -22.22 3.86 1.63
C ALA A 37 -22.10 4.67 2.93
N LEU A 38 -20.89 5.17 3.22
CA LEU A 38 -20.59 6.01 4.37
C LEU A 38 -20.96 7.46 4.06
N THR A 39 -21.53 8.15 5.05
CA THR A 39 -21.99 9.54 4.91
C THR A 39 -21.03 10.52 5.59
N MET A 40 -20.99 11.77 5.08
CA MET A 40 -20.25 12.86 5.72
C MET A 40 -20.67 13.11 7.17
N SER A 41 -21.93 12.78 7.52
CA SER A 41 -22.41 12.89 8.91
C SER A 41 -21.76 11.89 9.83
N GLN A 42 -21.71 10.62 9.43
CA GLN A 42 -21.04 9.56 10.19
C GLN A 42 -19.55 9.85 10.37
N ILE A 43 -18.88 10.29 9.29
CA ILE A 43 -17.46 10.64 9.34
C ILE A 43 -17.20 11.80 10.31
N ALA A 44 -18.02 12.86 10.24
CA ALA A 44 -17.89 14.02 11.12
C ALA A 44 -18.13 13.67 12.58
N GLU A 45 -19.16 12.86 12.87
CA GLU A 45 -19.48 12.35 14.21
C GLU A 45 -18.35 11.49 14.77
N GLN A 46 -17.87 10.53 14.00
CA GLN A 46 -16.77 9.64 14.37
C GLN A 46 -15.45 10.40 14.59
N ALA A 47 -15.18 11.43 13.78
CA ALA A 47 -14.00 12.27 13.90
C ALA A 47 -14.09 13.32 15.03
N GLY A 48 -15.27 13.53 15.62
CA GLY A 48 -15.50 14.58 16.61
C GLY A 48 -15.38 15.99 16.06
N ILE A 49 -15.65 16.20 14.76
CA ILE A 49 -15.55 17.50 14.09
C ILE A 49 -16.90 17.94 13.50
N GLY A 50 -17.12 19.26 13.41
CA GLY A 50 -18.35 19.77 12.81
C GLY A 50 -18.44 19.46 11.32
N ARG A 51 -19.63 19.08 10.81
CA ARG A 51 -19.87 18.82 9.37
C ARG A 51 -19.40 19.97 8.49
N ALA A 52 -19.68 21.22 8.86
CA ALA A 52 -19.26 22.39 8.11
C ALA A 52 -17.72 22.51 8.03
N THR A 53 -17.01 22.06 9.05
CA THR A 53 -15.54 21.98 9.05
C THR A 53 -15.07 20.89 8.11
N LEU A 54 -15.67 19.69 8.16
CA LEU A 54 -15.30 18.58 7.29
C LEU A 54 -15.48 18.95 5.81
N TYR A 55 -16.59 19.63 5.44
CA TYR A 55 -16.84 20.07 4.07
C TYR A 55 -15.84 21.12 3.53
N LYS A 56 -15.08 21.80 4.40
CA LYS A 56 -13.98 22.69 3.96
C LYS A 56 -12.78 21.92 3.41
N TYR A 57 -12.62 20.65 3.80
CA TYR A 57 -11.47 19.80 3.46
C TYR A 57 -11.80 18.71 2.45
N PHE A 58 -13.03 18.23 2.47
CA PHE A 58 -13.49 17.16 1.61
C PHE A 58 -14.89 17.48 1.07
N PRO A 59 -15.08 17.49 -0.25
CA PRO A 59 -16.38 17.80 -0.85
C PRO A 59 -17.44 16.74 -0.54
N ASP A 60 -17.03 15.49 -0.37
CA ASP A 60 -17.91 14.35 -0.13
C ASP A 60 -17.18 13.18 0.57
N ALA A 61 -17.91 12.14 0.93
CA ALA A 61 -17.37 10.96 1.59
C ALA A 61 -16.42 10.17 0.68
N GLN A 62 -16.61 10.21 -0.63
CA GLN A 62 -15.74 9.58 -1.61
C GLN A 62 -14.34 10.22 -1.58
N ALA A 63 -14.25 11.54 -1.45
CA ALA A 63 -12.97 12.23 -1.33
C ALA A 63 -12.22 11.87 -0.03
N VAL A 64 -12.94 11.68 1.10
CA VAL A 64 -12.33 11.18 2.35
C VAL A 64 -11.80 9.76 2.16
N LEU A 65 -12.61 8.90 1.54
CA LEU A 65 -12.26 7.50 1.27
C LEU A 65 -11.02 7.40 0.35
N THR A 66 -10.96 8.22 -0.70
CA THR A 66 -9.81 8.27 -1.60
C THR A 66 -8.55 8.73 -0.87
N ALA A 67 -8.62 9.80 -0.07
CA ALA A 67 -7.48 10.29 0.70
C ALA A 67 -7.00 9.27 1.75
N TRP A 68 -7.92 8.58 2.41
CA TRP A 68 -7.58 7.48 3.32
C TRP A 68 -6.87 6.34 2.57
N HIS A 69 -7.38 5.94 1.40
CA HIS A 69 -6.77 4.90 0.59
C HIS A 69 -5.36 5.27 0.09
N GLU A 70 -5.17 6.52 -0.35
CA GLU A 70 -3.85 7.06 -0.72
C GLU A 70 -2.87 7.00 0.46
N ARG A 71 -3.31 7.34 1.67
CA ARG A 71 -2.52 7.23 2.90
C ARG A 71 -2.13 5.78 3.18
N GLN A 72 -3.05 4.82 3.00
CA GLN A 72 -2.75 3.39 3.17
C GLN A 72 -1.71 2.89 2.16
N ILE A 73 -1.86 3.27 0.89
CA ILE A 73 -0.89 2.94 -0.16
C ILE A 73 0.50 3.48 0.19
N THR A 74 0.59 4.74 0.64
CA THR A 74 1.86 5.35 1.04
C THR A 74 2.49 4.58 2.20
N ALA A 75 1.73 4.26 3.24
CA ALA A 75 2.21 3.47 4.38
C ALA A 75 2.70 2.07 3.98
N HIS A 76 2.04 1.43 3.02
CA HIS A 76 2.48 0.14 2.48
C HIS A 76 3.81 0.26 1.71
N LEU A 77 3.96 1.28 0.87
CA LEU A 77 5.22 1.53 0.14
C LEU A 77 6.37 1.83 1.11
N ASP A 78 6.12 2.58 2.18
CA ASP A 78 7.12 2.86 3.22
C ASP A 78 7.54 1.57 3.95
N GLN A 79 6.59 0.68 4.27
CA GLN A 79 6.90 -0.63 4.87
C GLN A 79 7.76 -1.49 3.94
N LEU A 80 7.48 -1.51 2.64
CA LEU A 80 8.25 -2.25 1.65
C LEU A 80 9.66 -1.69 1.50
N THR A 81 9.80 -0.37 1.47
CA THR A 81 11.10 0.31 1.41
C THR A 81 11.92 0.02 2.69
N ALA A 82 11.27 0.07 3.85
CA ALA A 82 11.92 -0.25 5.13
C ALA A 82 12.39 -1.72 5.21
N ALA A 83 11.69 -2.65 4.56
CA ALA A 83 12.09 -4.06 4.52
C ALA A 83 13.40 -4.29 3.74
N ALA A 84 13.77 -3.37 2.83
CA ALA A 84 15.00 -3.45 2.03
C ALA A 84 16.16 -2.59 2.58
N VAL A 85 16.03 -2.05 3.78
CA VAL A 85 16.88 -0.95 4.32
C VAL A 85 18.34 -1.35 4.56
N ASP A 86 18.66 -2.63 4.77
CA ASP A 86 20.05 -3.02 5.00
C ASP A 86 20.85 -3.08 3.68
N PRO A 87 21.65 -2.05 3.34
CA PRO A 87 22.43 -2.04 2.10
C PRO A 87 23.61 -3.03 2.13
N ALA A 88 23.98 -3.57 3.30
CA ALA A 88 25.02 -4.57 3.44
C ALA A 88 24.49 -6.00 3.19
N ALA A 89 23.17 -6.20 3.22
CA ALA A 89 22.56 -7.48 2.92
C ALA A 89 22.63 -7.77 1.40
N PRO A 90 22.82 -9.04 1.00
CA PRO A 90 22.74 -9.45 -0.41
C PRO A 90 21.42 -8.99 -1.04
N ALA A 91 21.45 -8.66 -2.34
CA ALA A 91 20.26 -8.15 -3.04
C ALA A 91 19.09 -9.16 -3.00
N ILE A 92 19.39 -10.45 -3.09
CA ILE A 92 18.38 -11.52 -2.99
C ILE A 92 17.72 -11.56 -1.60
N ALA A 93 18.45 -11.32 -0.51
CA ALA A 93 17.89 -11.29 0.83
C ALA A 93 16.99 -10.06 1.05
N ARG A 94 17.36 -8.92 0.49
CA ARG A 94 16.52 -7.70 0.48
C ARG A 94 15.24 -7.93 -0.32
N LEU A 95 15.35 -8.55 -1.48
CA LEU A 95 14.20 -8.93 -2.30
C LEU A 95 13.27 -9.88 -1.54
N GLU A 96 13.81 -10.91 -0.91
CA GLU A 96 13.03 -11.86 -0.07
C GLU A 96 12.24 -11.13 1.03
N ALA A 97 12.90 -10.23 1.77
CA ALA A 97 12.25 -9.45 2.82
C ALA A 97 11.11 -8.57 2.29
N VAL A 98 11.30 -7.96 1.12
CA VAL A 98 10.27 -7.16 0.43
C VAL A 98 9.10 -8.03 -0.02
N LEU A 99 9.36 -9.18 -0.64
CA LEU A 99 8.30 -10.10 -1.11
C LEU A 99 7.50 -10.69 0.06
N HIS A 100 8.16 -11.03 1.18
CA HIS A 100 7.46 -11.42 2.41
C HIS A 100 6.57 -10.31 2.95
N THR A 101 7.07 -9.07 2.98
CA THR A 101 6.30 -7.91 3.45
C THR A 101 5.12 -7.64 2.52
N TYR A 102 5.31 -7.70 1.20
CA TYR A 102 4.24 -7.53 0.22
C TYR A 102 3.16 -8.61 0.35
N ALA A 103 3.54 -9.89 0.43
CA ALA A 103 2.59 -10.98 0.62
C ALA A 103 1.78 -10.83 1.91
N ARG A 104 2.41 -10.38 3.00
CA ARG A 104 1.73 -10.08 4.27
C ARG A 104 0.74 -8.94 4.14
N ILE A 105 1.11 -7.86 3.46
CA ILE A 105 0.20 -6.75 3.16
C ILE A 105 -1.01 -7.26 2.38
N GLN A 106 -0.80 -8.04 1.32
CA GLN A 106 -1.89 -8.64 0.54
C GLN A 106 -2.81 -9.51 1.40
N HIS A 107 -2.23 -10.32 2.29
CA HIS A 107 -2.99 -11.21 3.18
C HIS A 107 -3.92 -10.45 4.14
N TYR A 108 -3.40 -9.37 4.76
CA TYR A 108 -4.17 -8.60 5.76
C TYR A 108 -5.05 -7.50 5.17
N SER A 109 -4.69 -6.98 3.99
CA SER A 109 -5.43 -5.90 3.32
C SER A 109 -6.48 -6.41 2.34
N ALA A 110 -6.55 -7.73 2.08
CA ALA A 110 -7.57 -8.31 1.21
C ALA A 110 -8.96 -7.90 1.70
N PRO A 111 -9.80 -7.30 0.86
CA PRO A 111 -11.14 -6.90 1.27
C PRO A 111 -11.92 -8.17 1.64
N ARG A 112 -12.23 -8.29 2.93
CA ARG A 112 -13.08 -9.40 3.45
C ARG A 112 -14.50 -9.33 2.93
N HIS A 113 -14.84 -8.26 2.25
CA HIS A 113 -16.15 -8.02 1.65
C HIS A 113 -15.93 -7.40 0.27
N GLY A 114 -16.12 -8.17 -0.78
CA GLY A 114 -16.15 -7.69 -2.16
C GLY A 114 -17.34 -6.75 -2.34
N GLY A 115 -17.11 -5.57 -2.90
CA GLY A 115 -18.14 -4.59 -3.20
C GLY A 115 -17.73 -3.69 -4.35
N GLU A 116 -18.70 -3.06 -4.97
CA GLU A 116 -18.53 -2.11 -6.08
C GLU A 116 -17.58 -0.96 -5.68
N LEU A 117 -17.62 -0.54 -4.42
CA LEU A 117 -16.78 0.51 -3.86
C LEU A 117 -15.31 0.09 -3.75
N ALA A 118 -15.02 -1.20 -3.44
CA ALA A 118 -13.67 -1.73 -3.47
C ALA A 118 -13.08 -1.67 -4.88
N SER A 119 -13.88 -1.93 -5.91
CA SER A 119 -13.44 -1.83 -7.30
C SER A 119 -13.17 -0.39 -7.75
N LEU A 120 -13.87 0.59 -7.18
CA LEU A 120 -13.64 2.02 -7.44
C LEU A 120 -12.32 2.50 -6.82
N LEU A 121 -11.98 2.04 -5.62
CA LEU A 121 -10.72 2.37 -4.97
C LEU A 121 -9.50 1.83 -5.73
N HIS A 122 -9.65 0.71 -6.45
CA HIS A 122 -8.57 0.12 -7.24
C HIS A 122 -8.46 0.70 -8.67
N ARG A 123 -9.27 1.71 -9.01
CA ARG A 123 -9.26 2.40 -10.30
C ARG A 123 -8.99 3.89 -10.08
N GLY A 124 -7.76 4.31 -10.23
CA GLY A 124 -7.40 5.72 -10.13
C GLY A 124 -5.93 5.95 -10.40
N GLU A 125 -5.58 7.11 -10.94
CA GLU A 125 -4.19 7.46 -11.26
C GLU A 125 -3.22 7.29 -10.08
N HIS A 126 -3.70 7.46 -8.85
CA HIS A 126 -2.87 7.26 -7.65
C HIS A 126 -2.52 5.78 -7.44
N VAL A 127 -3.45 4.86 -7.77
CA VAL A 127 -3.21 3.41 -7.71
C VAL A 127 -2.23 2.99 -8.81
N ASP A 128 -2.45 3.47 -10.03
CA ASP A 128 -1.57 3.16 -11.16
C ASP A 128 -0.14 3.65 -10.90
N ARG A 129 0.01 4.87 -10.36
CA ARG A 129 1.31 5.41 -9.95
C ARG A 129 1.97 4.60 -8.83
N ALA A 130 1.20 4.14 -7.86
CA ALA A 130 1.70 3.31 -6.77
C ALA A 130 2.12 1.92 -7.26
N GLN A 131 1.34 1.30 -8.14
CA GLN A 131 1.68 0.02 -8.77
C GLN A 131 2.96 0.14 -9.61
N GLN A 132 3.12 1.24 -10.36
CA GLN A 132 4.33 1.46 -11.13
C GLN A 132 5.56 1.63 -10.21
N ARG A 133 5.46 2.44 -9.14
CA ARG A 133 6.55 2.60 -8.15
C ARG A 133 6.94 1.28 -7.51
N LEU A 134 5.95 0.46 -7.14
CA LEU A 134 6.20 -0.86 -6.56
C LEU A 134 6.89 -1.79 -7.56
N ARG A 135 6.47 -1.79 -8.82
CA ARG A 135 7.09 -2.56 -9.90
C ARG A 135 8.54 -2.15 -10.11
N ASP A 136 8.79 -0.84 -10.24
CA ASP A 136 10.13 -0.29 -10.44
C ASP A 136 11.07 -0.62 -9.26
N PHE A 137 10.53 -0.57 -8.03
CA PHE A 137 11.27 -0.92 -6.82
C PHE A 137 11.68 -2.39 -6.80
N ILE A 138 10.75 -3.31 -7.07
CA ILE A 138 11.03 -4.75 -7.13
C ILE A 138 11.98 -5.06 -8.29
N GLN A 139 11.77 -4.45 -9.46
CA GLN A 139 12.66 -4.61 -10.61
C GLN A 139 14.09 -4.15 -10.28
N GLY A 140 14.26 -3.05 -9.56
CA GLY A 140 15.57 -2.58 -9.10
C GLY A 140 16.32 -3.65 -8.28
N LEU A 141 15.64 -4.27 -7.31
CA LEU A 141 16.20 -5.35 -6.49
C LEU A 141 16.52 -6.60 -7.33
N LEU A 142 15.67 -6.95 -8.29
CA LEU A 142 15.91 -8.06 -9.22
C LEU A 142 17.13 -7.79 -10.10
N VAL A 143 17.31 -6.57 -10.59
CA VAL A 143 18.51 -6.19 -11.39
C VAL A 143 19.79 -6.31 -10.56
N GLU A 144 19.74 -5.93 -9.28
CA GLU A 144 20.88 -6.09 -8.38
C GLU A 144 21.18 -7.57 -8.12
N ALA A 145 20.18 -8.37 -7.76
CA ALA A 145 20.35 -9.81 -7.53
C ALA A 145 20.79 -10.58 -8.78
N ALA A 146 20.37 -10.15 -9.98
CA ALA A 146 20.83 -10.75 -11.24
C ALA A 146 22.34 -10.50 -11.48
N LYS A 147 22.87 -9.34 -11.09
CA LYS A 147 24.32 -9.05 -11.19
C LYS A 147 25.15 -9.95 -10.28
N ASP A 148 24.59 -10.32 -9.13
CA ASP A 148 25.23 -11.22 -8.16
C ASP A 148 25.17 -12.70 -8.61
N GLY A 149 24.42 -13.01 -9.68
CA GLY A 149 24.24 -14.36 -10.22
C GLY A 149 23.23 -15.22 -9.50
N ASP A 150 22.41 -14.62 -8.62
CA ASP A 150 21.42 -15.32 -7.78
C ASP A 150 20.14 -15.66 -8.56
N LEU A 151 19.91 -15.02 -9.71
CA LEU A 151 18.66 -15.15 -10.46
C LEU A 151 18.87 -15.87 -11.80
N ARG A 152 17.75 -16.39 -12.33
CA ARG A 152 17.67 -16.89 -13.71
C ARG A 152 17.92 -15.75 -14.72
N ASP A 153 18.54 -16.09 -15.83
CA ASP A 153 18.92 -15.16 -16.89
C ASP A 153 18.13 -15.34 -18.21
N ASP A 154 17.22 -16.32 -18.22
CA ASP A 154 16.36 -16.66 -19.36
C ASP A 154 15.04 -15.88 -19.39
N VAL A 155 14.75 -15.05 -18.36
CA VAL A 155 13.55 -14.21 -18.23
C VAL A 155 13.98 -12.79 -17.86
N ALA A 156 13.37 -11.78 -18.51
CA ALA A 156 13.69 -10.38 -18.24
C ALA A 156 13.23 -9.95 -16.83
N THR A 157 13.97 -9.03 -16.20
CA THR A 157 13.72 -8.62 -14.80
C THR A 157 12.38 -7.91 -14.60
N ASP A 158 11.84 -7.25 -15.62
CA ASP A 158 10.50 -6.63 -15.60
C ASP A 158 9.39 -7.70 -15.65
N GLU A 159 9.61 -8.80 -16.40
CA GLU A 159 8.71 -9.96 -16.41
C GLU A 159 8.74 -10.67 -15.05
N LEU A 160 9.93 -10.83 -14.45
CA LEU A 160 10.09 -11.40 -13.11
C LEU A 160 9.43 -10.52 -12.04
N ALA A 161 9.52 -9.19 -12.14
CA ALA A 161 8.81 -8.26 -11.25
C ALA A 161 7.30 -8.43 -11.36
N SER A 162 6.79 -8.52 -12.59
CA SER A 162 5.38 -8.77 -12.86
C SER A 162 4.94 -10.13 -12.30
N TYR A 163 5.73 -11.17 -12.50
CA TYR A 163 5.48 -12.50 -11.93
C TYR A 163 5.36 -12.45 -10.41
N CYS A 164 6.33 -11.85 -9.71
CA CYS A 164 6.30 -11.73 -8.25
C CYS A 164 5.05 -11.04 -7.74
N LEU A 165 4.71 -9.89 -8.33
CA LEU A 165 3.54 -9.12 -7.91
C LEU A 165 2.24 -9.89 -8.11
N HIS A 166 2.05 -10.53 -9.28
CA HIS A 166 0.84 -11.29 -9.55
C HIS A 166 0.74 -12.57 -8.73
N ALA A 167 1.85 -13.32 -8.60
CA ALA A 167 1.86 -14.53 -7.78
C ALA A 167 1.50 -14.22 -6.33
N LEU A 168 2.07 -13.16 -5.73
CA LEU A 168 1.85 -12.82 -4.33
C LEU A 168 0.49 -12.14 -4.07
N THR A 169 -0.22 -11.67 -5.10
CA THR A 169 -1.61 -11.24 -4.95
C THR A 169 -2.51 -12.38 -4.41
N ALA A 170 -2.16 -13.63 -4.73
CA ALA A 170 -2.86 -14.81 -4.21
C ALA A 170 -2.81 -14.93 -2.66
N ALA A 171 -1.87 -14.25 -1.99
CA ALA A 171 -1.79 -14.22 -0.53
C ALA A 171 -3.08 -13.69 0.12
N GLY A 172 -3.82 -12.80 -0.58
CA GLY A 172 -5.11 -12.27 -0.12
C GLY A 172 -6.19 -13.34 0.04
N SER A 173 -6.08 -14.49 -0.63
CA SER A 173 -7.00 -15.63 -0.51
C SER A 173 -6.51 -16.71 0.45
N MET A 174 -5.27 -16.61 0.98
CA MET A 174 -4.73 -17.60 1.90
C MET A 174 -5.38 -17.48 3.28
N THR A 175 -5.58 -18.63 3.93
CA THR A 175 -6.26 -18.68 5.24
C THR A 175 -5.31 -18.64 6.42
N THR A 176 -4.02 -18.91 6.22
CA THR A 176 -3.03 -18.99 7.29
C THR A 176 -1.72 -18.29 6.90
N PRO A 177 -0.99 -17.72 7.89
CA PRO A 177 0.34 -17.16 7.66
C PRO A 177 1.33 -18.17 7.06
N ASP A 178 1.26 -19.45 7.46
CA ASP A 178 2.12 -20.51 6.91
C ASP A 178 1.87 -20.74 5.41
N ALA A 179 0.62 -20.60 4.95
CA ALA A 179 0.31 -20.67 3.52
C ALA A 179 0.93 -19.50 2.76
N VAL A 180 0.92 -18.29 3.35
CA VAL A 180 1.59 -17.11 2.78
C VAL A 180 3.09 -17.34 2.69
N HIS A 181 3.73 -17.86 3.73
CA HIS A 181 5.17 -18.20 3.70
C HIS A 181 5.51 -19.21 2.59
N ARG A 182 4.72 -20.27 2.44
CA ARG A 182 4.92 -21.24 1.35
C ARG A 182 4.76 -20.60 -0.03
N LEU A 183 3.78 -19.71 -0.21
CA LEU A 183 3.59 -18.97 -1.46
C LEU A 183 4.82 -18.13 -1.80
N VAL A 184 5.39 -17.41 -0.83
CA VAL A 184 6.63 -16.62 -1.04
C VAL A 184 7.79 -17.55 -1.40
N ALA A 185 7.95 -18.67 -0.69
CA ALA A 185 9.01 -19.64 -0.98
C ALA A 185 8.91 -20.19 -2.41
N VAL A 186 7.69 -20.51 -2.88
CA VAL A 186 7.46 -20.97 -4.27
C VAL A 186 7.76 -19.87 -5.27
N THR A 187 7.37 -18.63 -4.97
CA THR A 187 7.65 -17.47 -5.84
C THR A 187 9.18 -17.26 -5.97
N LEU A 188 9.90 -17.28 -4.87
CA LEU A 188 11.37 -17.16 -4.85
C LEU A 188 12.06 -18.32 -5.59
N ALA A 189 11.58 -19.55 -5.41
CA ALA A 189 12.09 -20.70 -6.16
C ALA A 189 11.94 -20.55 -7.67
N GLY A 190 10.87 -19.87 -8.13
CA GLY A 190 10.66 -19.52 -9.54
C GLY A 190 11.64 -18.49 -10.09
N LEU A 191 12.32 -17.72 -9.22
CA LEU A 191 13.34 -16.75 -9.62
C LEU A 191 14.74 -17.38 -9.77
N SER A 192 14.98 -18.54 -9.16
CA SER A 192 16.28 -19.21 -9.20
C SER A 192 16.59 -19.73 -10.59
N ALA A 193 17.90 -19.74 -10.93
CA ALA A 193 18.37 -20.33 -12.18
C ALA A 193 17.92 -21.80 -12.30
N PRO A 194 17.48 -22.25 -13.48
CA PRO A 194 17.16 -23.65 -13.70
C PRO A 194 18.40 -24.51 -13.43
N ARG A 195 18.23 -25.54 -12.57
CA ARG A 195 19.30 -26.54 -12.37
C ARG A 195 19.58 -27.23 -13.70
N ARG A 196 20.79 -27.04 -14.23
CA ARG A 196 21.29 -27.78 -15.40
C ARG A 196 21.51 -29.24 -15.05
#